data_6893026f38a984a2aeb0e2ae6728a941
#
_entry.id   6893026f38a984a2aeb0e2ae6728a941
#
_cell.length_a   1.000
_cell.length_b   1.000
_cell.length_c   1.000
_cell.angle_alpha   90.00
_cell.angle_beta   90.00
_cell.angle_gamma   90.00
#
_symmetry.space_group_name_H-M   'P 1'
#
loop_
_entity.id
_entity.type
_entity.pdbx_description
1 polymer ?
#
loop_
_entity_poly.entity_id
_entity_poly.type
_entity_poly.pdbx_seq_one_letter_code
_entity_poly.pdbx_strand_id
1 'polypeptide(L)'
;MNATALARNLIRQLIEFGVSDFVLSPGSRNAPLSIALHEAESAGLINLYVKIDERGAAFFALGISKASDNYVAVICTSGTAAANYHPAALEAYHSENKLLIITADRPARLRQTGANQTTLQDGLLAPLDTVDIASAIVISDRLREGPVHFNVQFDEPLLPADEGDWLKGLAPHPKYRNSAREAVSIEVKPRGLLIVGHDRAGFEVGSISKLARDLSWPLIAEDPLSFPQAISHASLFFSDPELRSTFKPEQIIVIGRTTLSRSINALISECSDVIVIDPRTERIDIKREASQILTSLPEVIASPDSDWLAKWNQLSEFAQKNISLEWSEQLVISTITKNLPNDSALFIGSSRPIRDVEAFAAPRTGVHTFANRGLAGIDGNISTAFGIAERYQRTFAILGDVTFLHDISALANPTSADLTIFVIDNDGGGIFSTLPQAKVEGFEKIFGTPHHLDLERVIAGFGGVVTRVKSASDLIHSIIHPSQGLKFVVIEVPDRLTNADKLKEVTQSLVSALRMGSNLA
;
A
#
# COMPACT_ATOMS: atom_id res chain seq x y z
N MET A 1 3.77 31.33 24.89
CA MET A 1 2.81 31.40 23.76
C MET A 1 1.53 30.73 24.24
N ASN A 2 0.34 31.28 23.99
CA ASN A 2 -0.91 30.59 24.32
C ASN A 2 -1.24 29.49 23.29
N ALA A 3 -2.21 28.63 23.60
CA ALA A 3 -2.58 27.48 22.76
C ALA A 3 -2.99 27.89 21.34
N THR A 4 -3.77 28.94 21.18
CA THR A 4 -4.20 29.47 19.86
C THR A 4 -3.01 29.92 19.02
N ALA A 5 -2.10 30.71 19.59
CA ALA A 5 -0.94 31.21 18.86
C ALA A 5 0.03 30.08 18.47
N LEU A 6 0.18 29.03 19.31
CA LEU A 6 0.99 27.86 18.98
C LEU A 6 0.37 27.08 17.84
N ALA A 7 -0.93 26.80 17.88
CA ALA A 7 -1.66 26.09 16.84
C ALA A 7 -1.58 26.82 15.49
N ARG A 8 -1.91 28.14 15.48
CA ARG A 8 -1.85 28.98 14.27
C ARG A 8 -0.43 29.03 13.68
N ASN A 9 0.60 29.15 14.53
CA ASN A 9 1.98 29.13 14.07
C ASN A 9 2.36 27.79 13.42
N LEU A 10 1.96 26.66 14.01
CA LEU A 10 2.23 25.34 13.47
C LEU A 10 1.53 25.12 12.12
N ILE A 11 0.22 25.41 12.04
CA ILE A 11 -0.55 25.25 10.80
C ILE A 11 -0.02 26.18 9.71
N ARG A 12 0.33 27.44 10.05
CA ARG A 12 0.94 28.37 9.10
C ARG A 12 2.21 27.81 8.47
N GLN A 13 3.14 27.31 9.29
CA GLN A 13 4.39 26.73 8.80
C GLN A 13 4.16 25.48 7.93
N LEU A 14 3.15 24.65 8.26
CA LEU A 14 2.80 23.47 7.45
C LEU A 14 2.26 23.88 6.08
N ILE A 15 1.39 24.88 6.01
CA ILE A 15 0.87 25.40 4.74
C ILE A 15 2.02 26.04 3.92
N GLU A 16 2.88 26.83 4.55
CA GLU A 16 4.06 27.42 3.90
C GLU A 16 5.01 26.35 3.37
N PHE A 17 5.15 25.21 4.06
CA PHE A 17 5.93 24.06 3.60
C PHE A 17 5.28 23.32 2.42
N GLY A 18 3.99 23.55 2.16
CA GLY A 18 3.25 22.94 1.06
C GLY A 18 2.35 21.77 1.46
N VAL A 19 2.07 21.58 2.75
CA VAL A 19 1.05 20.62 3.22
C VAL A 19 -0.33 21.21 2.90
N SER A 20 -1.07 20.54 2.03
CA SER A 20 -2.40 20.96 1.57
C SER A 20 -3.54 20.13 2.15
N ASP A 21 -3.25 18.95 2.70
CA ASP A 21 -4.25 17.98 3.12
C ASP A 21 -4.12 17.67 4.60
N PHE A 22 -5.22 17.86 5.30
CA PHE A 22 -5.31 17.68 6.74
C PHE A 22 -6.48 16.77 7.09
N VAL A 23 -6.22 15.73 7.86
CA VAL A 23 -7.24 14.80 8.38
C VAL A 23 -7.37 15.02 9.86
N LEU A 24 -8.58 15.31 10.34
CA LEU A 24 -8.85 15.68 11.72
C LEU A 24 -9.79 14.66 12.37
N SER A 25 -9.38 14.13 13.53
CA SER A 25 -10.28 13.43 14.44
C SER A 25 -10.66 14.39 15.59
N PRO A 26 -11.98 14.61 15.82
CA PRO A 26 -12.44 15.60 16.78
C PRO A 26 -12.08 15.27 18.23
N GLY A 27 -11.71 16.28 19.01
CA GLY A 27 -11.47 16.15 20.44
C GLY A 27 -11.28 17.51 21.12
N SER A 28 -11.36 17.54 22.45
CA SER A 28 -11.25 18.80 23.20
C SER A 28 -9.82 19.36 23.20
N ARG A 29 -8.81 18.51 23.43
CA ARG A 29 -7.41 19.00 23.58
C ARG A 29 -6.83 19.53 22.28
N ASN A 30 -7.28 19.05 21.12
CA ASN A 30 -6.86 19.54 19.81
C ASN A 30 -7.73 20.73 19.30
N ALA A 31 -8.65 21.28 20.10
CA ALA A 31 -9.50 22.41 19.69
C ALA A 31 -8.72 23.59 19.08
N PRO A 32 -7.55 24.01 19.60
CA PRO A 32 -6.78 25.09 18.97
C PRO A 32 -6.36 24.77 17.54
N LEU A 33 -5.96 23.52 17.25
CA LEU A 33 -5.62 23.07 15.91
C LEU A 33 -6.88 22.97 15.03
N SER A 34 -7.97 22.40 15.56
CA SER A 34 -9.21 22.21 14.81
C SER A 34 -9.79 23.54 14.32
N ILE A 35 -9.77 24.57 15.16
CA ILE A 35 -10.25 25.91 14.81
C ILE A 35 -9.34 26.55 13.76
N ALA A 36 -8.01 26.49 13.94
CA ALA A 36 -7.07 27.03 12.98
C ALA A 36 -7.19 26.32 11.60
N LEU A 37 -7.42 25.01 11.57
CA LEU A 37 -7.66 24.27 10.33
C LEU A 37 -8.96 24.70 9.64
N HIS A 38 -10.04 24.88 10.41
CA HIS A 38 -11.31 25.36 9.85
C HIS A 38 -11.20 26.78 9.28
N GLU A 39 -10.46 27.67 9.95
CA GLU A 39 -10.16 29.01 9.44
C GLU A 39 -9.37 28.95 8.12
N ALA A 40 -8.35 28.07 8.03
CA ALA A 40 -7.54 27.89 6.82
C ALA A 40 -8.32 27.26 5.66
N GLU A 41 -9.20 26.28 5.94
CA GLU A 41 -10.10 25.68 4.94
C GLU A 41 -11.10 26.72 4.41
N SER A 42 -11.71 27.51 5.31
CA SER A 42 -12.65 28.59 4.95
C SER A 42 -11.99 29.64 4.05
N ALA A 43 -10.69 29.86 4.20
CA ALA A 43 -9.89 30.73 3.35
C ALA A 43 -9.43 30.04 2.02
N GLY A 44 -9.78 28.77 1.79
CA GLY A 44 -9.43 28.03 0.57
C GLY A 44 -7.95 27.65 0.47
N LEU A 45 -7.22 27.60 1.60
CA LEU A 45 -5.78 27.30 1.63
C LEU A 45 -5.47 25.82 1.77
N ILE A 46 -6.41 25.02 2.28
CA ILE A 46 -6.24 23.60 2.55
C ILE A 46 -7.50 22.79 2.24
N ASN A 47 -7.34 21.47 2.15
CA ASN A 47 -8.43 20.50 2.21
C ASN A 47 -8.48 19.92 3.63
N LEU A 48 -9.66 19.98 4.27
CA LEU A 48 -9.87 19.44 5.60
C LEU A 48 -10.85 18.26 5.55
N TYR A 49 -10.38 17.09 6.01
CA TYR A 49 -11.19 15.87 6.12
C TYR A 49 -11.43 15.54 7.58
N VAL A 50 -12.69 15.44 7.99
CA VAL A 50 -13.04 15.09 9.38
C VAL A 50 -13.42 13.62 9.44
N LYS A 51 -12.75 12.82 10.27
CA LYS A 51 -12.95 11.39 10.47
C LYS A 51 -13.07 11.07 11.97
N ILE A 52 -14.08 10.29 12.34
CA ILE A 52 -14.39 10.01 13.76
C ILE A 52 -13.56 8.86 14.36
N ASP A 53 -13.10 7.92 13.54
CA ASP A 53 -12.22 6.80 13.94
C ASP A 53 -10.78 7.17 13.62
N GLU A 54 -9.96 7.34 14.65
CA GLU A 54 -8.56 7.75 14.51
C GLU A 54 -7.74 6.76 13.71
N ARG A 55 -7.94 5.45 13.89
CA ARG A 55 -7.23 4.44 13.10
C ARG A 55 -7.54 4.61 11.62
N GLY A 56 -8.81 4.69 11.25
CA GLY A 56 -9.26 4.95 9.89
C GLY A 56 -8.77 6.30 9.36
N ALA A 57 -8.77 7.36 10.18
CA ALA A 57 -8.25 8.67 9.84
C ALA A 57 -6.77 8.64 9.41
N ALA A 58 -5.94 7.91 10.16
CA ALA A 58 -4.51 7.80 9.85
C ALA A 58 -4.24 7.00 8.56
N PHE A 59 -4.99 5.92 8.31
CA PHE A 59 -4.90 5.18 7.06
C PHE A 59 -5.49 5.94 5.86
N PHE A 60 -6.52 6.76 6.07
CA PHE A 60 -7.02 7.67 5.05
C PHE A 60 -5.96 8.71 4.64
N ALA A 61 -5.31 9.33 5.62
CA ALA A 61 -4.20 10.26 5.39
C ALA A 61 -3.03 9.56 4.66
N LEU A 62 -2.71 8.32 5.04
CA LEU A 62 -1.71 7.49 4.38
C LEU A 62 -2.09 7.24 2.90
N GLY A 63 -3.37 6.98 2.61
CA GLY A 63 -3.86 6.79 1.24
C GLY A 63 -3.66 8.02 0.37
N ILE A 64 -4.00 9.21 0.89
CA ILE A 64 -3.75 10.48 0.20
C ILE A 64 -2.23 10.69 -0.03
N SER A 65 -1.40 10.42 0.98
CA SER A 65 0.05 10.56 0.88
C SER A 65 0.64 9.62 -0.18
N LYS A 66 0.22 8.35 -0.22
CA LYS A 66 0.64 7.38 -1.26
C LYS A 66 0.28 7.85 -2.68
N ALA A 67 -0.90 8.45 -2.84
CA ALA A 67 -1.40 8.88 -4.15
C ALA A 67 -0.80 10.21 -4.63
N SER A 68 -0.36 11.08 -3.71
CA SER A 68 0.16 12.41 -4.03
C SER A 68 1.67 12.57 -3.89
N ASP A 69 2.33 11.62 -3.22
CA ASP A 69 3.73 11.73 -2.79
C ASP A 69 4.03 13.02 -1.99
N ASN A 70 3.05 13.51 -1.23
CA ASN A 70 3.17 14.69 -0.38
C ASN A 70 2.96 14.37 1.08
N TYR A 71 3.43 15.26 1.96
CA TYR A 71 3.03 15.21 3.35
C TYR A 71 1.53 15.45 3.49
N VAL A 72 0.89 14.56 4.23
CA VAL A 72 -0.51 14.67 4.67
C VAL A 72 -0.51 14.66 6.20
N ALA A 73 -1.13 15.67 6.80
CA ALA A 73 -1.21 15.77 8.24
C ALA A 73 -2.45 15.05 8.79
N VAL A 74 -2.27 14.23 9.83
CA VAL A 74 -3.37 13.62 10.59
C VAL A 74 -3.32 14.07 12.03
N ILE A 75 -4.45 14.59 12.56
CA ILE A 75 -4.52 15.30 13.83
C ILE A 75 -5.56 14.68 14.75
N CYS A 76 -5.18 14.38 15.99
CA CYS A 76 -6.13 13.94 17.02
C CYS A 76 -5.89 14.59 18.38
N THR A 77 -6.78 14.30 19.31
CA THR A 77 -6.67 14.65 20.71
C THR A 77 -5.69 13.74 21.45
N SER A 78 -5.58 13.89 22.76
CA SER A 78 -4.67 13.11 23.63
C SER A 78 -5.23 11.74 24.02
N GLY A 79 -4.39 10.91 24.60
CA GLY A 79 -4.77 9.62 25.20
C GLY A 79 -4.86 8.51 24.17
N THR A 80 -5.92 7.70 24.22
CA THR A 80 -6.10 6.56 23.31
C THR A 80 -6.25 6.94 21.85
N ALA A 81 -6.70 8.15 21.54
CA ALA A 81 -6.75 8.69 20.19
C ALA A 81 -5.37 8.62 19.50
N ALA A 82 -4.33 9.09 20.22
CA ALA A 82 -2.94 9.03 19.73
C ALA A 82 -2.47 7.58 19.50
N ALA A 83 -2.84 6.64 20.38
CA ALA A 83 -2.47 5.23 20.24
C ALA A 83 -3.11 4.56 19.01
N ASN A 84 -4.31 4.98 18.61
CA ASN A 84 -4.99 4.45 17.44
C ASN A 84 -4.29 4.80 16.11
N TYR A 85 -3.39 5.77 16.09
CA TYR A 85 -2.58 6.08 14.91
C TYR A 85 -1.42 5.10 14.69
N HIS A 86 -1.04 4.30 15.70
CA HIS A 86 0.15 3.47 15.65
C HIS A 86 0.19 2.48 14.47
N PRO A 87 -0.89 1.77 14.10
CA PRO A 87 -0.84 0.87 12.95
C PRO A 87 -0.48 1.58 11.64
N ALA A 88 -1.07 2.73 11.37
CA ALA A 88 -0.75 3.53 10.19
C ALA A 88 0.66 4.14 10.25
N ALA A 89 1.11 4.55 11.46
CA ALA A 89 2.46 5.04 11.69
C ALA A 89 3.52 3.98 11.34
N LEU A 90 3.29 2.74 11.74
CA LEU A 90 4.16 1.60 11.41
C LEU A 90 4.17 1.31 9.91
N GLU A 91 3.01 1.25 9.26
CA GLU A 91 2.94 1.06 7.81
C GLU A 91 3.68 2.18 7.08
N ALA A 92 3.45 3.45 7.46
CA ALA A 92 4.14 4.61 6.89
C ALA A 92 5.65 4.57 7.11
N TYR A 93 6.10 4.16 8.32
CA TYR A 93 7.52 4.04 8.66
C TYR A 93 8.23 3.02 7.78
N HIS A 94 7.63 1.84 7.62
CA HIS A 94 8.25 0.76 6.84
C HIS A 94 8.14 0.96 5.32
N SER A 95 7.24 1.81 4.84
CA SER A 95 7.12 2.18 3.42
C SER A 95 7.63 3.60 3.11
N GLU A 96 8.13 4.32 4.12
CA GLU A 96 8.66 5.70 4.02
C GLU A 96 7.67 6.70 3.43
N ASN A 97 6.36 6.50 3.69
CA ASN A 97 5.35 7.45 3.25
C ASN A 97 5.38 8.75 4.08
N LYS A 98 5.09 9.85 3.42
CA LYS A 98 5.11 11.20 3.99
C LYS A 98 3.86 11.46 4.84
N LEU A 99 3.76 10.78 5.98
CA LEU A 99 2.65 10.94 6.94
C LEU A 99 3.11 11.82 8.10
N LEU A 100 2.45 12.97 8.29
CA LEU A 100 2.69 13.84 9.42
C LEU A 100 1.63 13.61 10.50
N ILE A 101 2.03 13.02 11.60
CA ILE A 101 1.16 12.71 12.71
C ILE A 101 1.27 13.83 13.75
N ILE A 102 0.15 14.45 14.12
CA ILE A 102 0.09 15.52 15.10
C ILE A 102 -0.87 15.10 16.21
N THR A 103 -0.34 14.85 17.40
CA THR A 103 -1.13 14.51 18.57
C THR A 103 -1.17 15.70 19.54
N ALA A 104 -2.35 16.14 19.94
CA ALA A 104 -2.47 17.11 20.99
C ALA A 104 -2.20 16.44 22.34
N ASP A 105 -1.54 17.16 23.25
CA ASP A 105 -1.23 16.66 24.57
C ASP A 105 -1.42 17.72 25.64
N ARG A 106 -1.46 17.31 26.88
CA ARG A 106 -1.39 18.20 28.03
C ARG A 106 0.04 18.70 28.25
N PRO A 107 0.21 19.87 28.88
CA PRO A 107 1.52 20.33 29.28
C PRO A 107 2.26 19.27 30.11
N ALA A 108 3.58 19.18 29.93
CA ALA A 108 4.43 18.17 30.57
C ALA A 108 4.20 18.05 32.09
N ARG A 109 3.92 19.19 32.78
CA ARG A 109 3.62 19.21 34.22
C ARG A 109 2.38 18.41 34.64
N LEU A 110 1.49 18.08 33.72
CA LEU A 110 0.25 17.34 33.98
C LEU A 110 0.32 15.86 33.60
N ARG A 111 1.36 15.42 32.90
CA ARG A 111 1.45 14.04 32.35
C ARG A 111 1.51 12.95 33.41
N GLN A 112 2.05 13.25 34.60
CA GLN A 112 2.19 12.26 35.68
C GLN A 112 1.29 12.55 36.89
N THR A 113 0.23 13.30 36.69
CA THR A 113 -0.67 13.70 37.79
C THR A 113 -1.97 12.90 37.85
N GLY A 114 -2.19 11.95 36.95
CA GLY A 114 -3.46 11.24 36.84
C GLY A 114 -4.57 12.08 36.19
N ALA A 115 -4.22 13.18 35.50
CA ALA A 115 -5.20 13.97 34.76
C ALA A 115 -5.94 13.12 33.72
N ASN A 116 -7.25 13.31 33.58
CA ASN A 116 -8.09 12.57 32.65
C ASN A 116 -7.55 12.60 31.23
N GLN A 117 -7.63 11.48 30.51
CA GLN A 117 -7.22 11.34 29.11
C GLN A 117 -5.76 11.80 28.87
N THR A 118 -4.87 11.44 29.80
CA THR A 118 -3.44 11.75 29.76
C THR A 118 -2.62 10.48 29.87
N THR A 119 -1.67 10.34 28.98
CA THR A 119 -0.68 9.23 29.01
C THR A 119 0.66 9.76 28.54
N LEU A 120 1.72 8.95 28.62
CA LEU A 120 3.00 9.27 28.02
C LEU A 120 2.87 9.05 26.50
N GLN A 121 2.86 10.14 25.72
CA GLN A 121 2.74 10.11 24.27
C GLN A 121 4.12 10.11 23.57
N ASP A 122 5.17 10.50 24.28
CA ASP A 122 6.54 10.34 23.81
C ASP A 122 6.88 8.85 23.66
N GLY A 123 7.34 8.46 22.47
CA GLY A 123 7.61 7.06 22.12
C GLY A 123 6.36 6.18 21.88
N LEU A 124 5.15 6.71 22.02
CA LEU A 124 3.91 5.95 21.80
C LEU A 124 3.80 5.41 20.37
N LEU A 125 4.36 6.11 19.39
CA LEU A 125 4.36 5.73 17.98
C LEU A 125 5.74 5.19 17.51
N ALA A 126 6.53 4.61 18.43
CA ALA A 126 7.78 3.97 18.05
C ALA A 126 7.59 2.99 16.88
N PRO A 127 8.51 2.92 15.90
CA PRO A 127 9.86 3.48 15.90
C PRO A 127 9.97 4.95 15.42
N LEU A 128 8.88 5.69 15.27
CA LEU A 128 8.93 7.12 14.94
C LEU A 128 9.46 7.91 16.12
N ASP A 129 10.41 8.80 15.82
CA ASP A 129 10.87 9.78 16.80
C ASP A 129 9.76 10.81 17.06
N THR A 130 9.53 11.14 18.33
CA THR A 130 8.57 12.14 18.75
C THR A 130 9.25 13.49 18.91
N VAL A 131 8.72 14.54 18.27
CA VAL A 131 9.09 15.92 18.54
C VAL A 131 8.05 16.52 19.48
N ASP A 132 8.41 16.70 20.75
CA ASP A 132 7.51 17.26 21.77
C ASP A 132 7.54 18.81 21.72
N ILE A 133 6.40 19.43 21.41
CA ILE A 133 6.29 20.85 21.09
C ILE A 133 5.52 21.58 22.20
N ALA A 134 6.23 22.35 23.01
CA ALA A 134 5.64 23.21 24.06
C ALA A 134 5.62 24.71 23.71
N SER A 135 6.38 25.10 22.67
CA SER A 135 6.48 26.49 22.19
C SER A 135 6.79 26.48 20.69
N ALA A 136 6.79 27.64 20.05
CA ALA A 136 7.10 27.74 18.63
C ALA A 136 8.48 27.17 18.31
N ILE A 137 8.54 26.34 17.29
CA ILE A 137 9.75 25.76 16.71
C ILE A 137 9.72 25.96 15.21
N VAL A 138 10.87 25.83 14.54
CA VAL A 138 10.96 25.73 13.09
C VAL A 138 10.73 24.27 12.72
N ILE A 139 9.69 23.97 11.93
CA ILE A 139 9.30 22.60 11.61
C ILE A 139 9.91 22.08 10.31
N SER A 140 10.32 22.96 9.37
CA SER A 140 10.88 22.58 8.08
C SER A 140 12.07 21.61 8.20
N ASP A 141 12.93 21.81 9.22
CA ASP A 141 14.11 20.98 9.46
C ASP A 141 13.76 19.58 9.98
N ARG A 142 12.49 19.39 10.39
CA ARG A 142 11.96 18.10 10.89
C ARG A 142 11.21 17.32 9.83
N LEU A 143 10.73 18.00 8.77
CA LEU A 143 10.03 17.38 7.64
C LEU A 143 11.07 16.93 6.61
N ARG A 144 11.46 15.66 6.73
CA ARG A 144 12.41 14.99 5.82
C ARG A 144 11.68 13.95 4.99
N GLU A 145 12.35 12.89 4.56
CA GLU A 145 11.73 11.72 3.98
C GLU A 145 11.07 10.85 5.07
N GLY A 146 9.91 10.26 4.76
CA GLY A 146 9.17 9.38 5.66
C GLY A 146 8.26 10.07 6.68
N PRO A 147 7.66 9.29 7.59
CA PRO A 147 6.69 9.82 8.54
C PRO A 147 7.35 10.55 9.72
N VAL A 148 6.62 11.53 10.29
CA VAL A 148 7.06 12.34 11.42
C VAL A 148 5.95 12.43 12.46
N HIS A 149 6.30 12.42 13.76
CA HIS A 149 5.36 12.62 14.86
C HIS A 149 5.64 13.91 15.63
N PHE A 150 4.66 14.80 15.68
CA PHE A 150 4.64 16.01 16.52
C PHE A 150 3.65 15.82 17.66
N ASN A 151 4.12 15.83 18.90
CA ASN A 151 3.29 15.83 20.10
C ASN A 151 3.20 17.27 20.63
N VAL A 152 2.02 17.89 20.52
CA VAL A 152 1.86 19.33 20.75
C VAL A 152 1.16 19.58 22.08
N GLN A 153 1.85 20.28 22.97
CA GLN A 153 1.34 20.62 24.30
C GLN A 153 0.42 21.84 24.26
N PHE A 154 -0.83 21.67 24.67
CA PHE A 154 -1.79 22.78 24.81
C PHE A 154 -2.22 22.94 26.25
N ASP A 155 -2.06 24.17 26.78
CA ASP A 155 -2.59 24.60 28.06
C ASP A 155 -3.88 25.40 27.88
N GLU A 156 -4.68 25.51 28.94
CA GLU A 156 -5.89 26.33 28.95
C GLU A 156 -5.54 27.85 28.88
N PRO A 157 -6.37 28.68 28.23
CA PRO A 157 -7.61 28.34 27.53
C PRO A 157 -7.34 27.74 26.13
N LEU A 158 -8.20 26.79 25.67
CA LEU A 158 -8.09 26.11 24.37
C LEU A 158 -8.82 26.85 23.24
N LEU A 159 -9.74 27.74 23.58
CA LEU A 159 -10.48 28.53 22.60
C LEU A 159 -9.78 29.88 22.34
N PRO A 160 -9.81 30.40 21.10
CA PRO A 160 -9.23 31.69 20.79
C PRO A 160 -9.97 32.81 21.50
N ALA A 161 -9.19 33.77 21.99
CA ALA A 161 -9.71 35.00 22.59
C ALA A 161 -9.61 36.22 21.66
N ASP A 162 -9.08 36.02 20.44
CA ASP A 162 -8.85 37.05 19.43
C ASP A 162 -9.37 36.64 18.05
N GLU A 163 -9.64 37.63 17.20
CA GLU A 163 -10.03 37.46 15.78
C GLU A 163 -8.89 37.90 14.85
N GLY A 164 -7.63 37.68 15.26
CA GLY A 164 -6.45 38.09 14.47
C GLY A 164 -6.38 37.43 13.09
N ASP A 165 -6.13 38.23 12.05
CA ASP A 165 -5.92 37.75 10.67
C ASP A 165 -4.51 37.09 10.53
N TRP A 166 -4.38 35.89 11.07
CA TRP A 166 -3.12 35.13 11.06
C TRP A 166 -2.80 34.48 9.73
N LEU A 167 -3.77 34.42 8.79
CA LEU A 167 -3.62 33.89 7.45
C LEU A 167 -3.12 34.94 6.45
N LYS A 168 -3.05 36.21 6.83
CA LYS A 168 -2.62 37.27 5.95
C LYS A 168 -1.22 37.03 5.36
N GLY A 169 -1.13 37.14 4.06
CA GLY A 169 0.13 36.99 3.33
C GLY A 169 0.67 35.55 3.27
N LEU A 170 -0.13 34.56 3.68
CA LEU A 170 0.21 33.17 3.58
C LEU A 170 0.12 32.70 2.12
N ALA A 171 1.19 32.11 1.61
CA ALA A 171 1.22 31.50 0.30
C ALA A 171 1.99 30.17 0.38
N PRO A 172 1.44 29.08 -0.16
CA PRO A 172 2.17 27.81 -0.24
C PRO A 172 3.44 27.98 -1.07
N HIS A 173 4.55 27.47 -0.58
CA HIS A 173 5.79 27.42 -1.36
C HIS A 173 5.80 26.24 -2.32
N PRO A 174 6.54 26.32 -3.47
CA PRO A 174 6.68 25.19 -4.35
C PRO A 174 7.36 24.02 -3.64
N LYS A 175 6.90 22.81 -3.97
CA LYS A 175 7.35 21.56 -3.36
C LYS A 175 8.88 21.43 -3.36
N TYR A 176 9.43 20.98 -2.24
CA TYR A 176 10.81 20.55 -2.15
C TYR A 176 11.03 19.37 -3.11
N ARG A 177 11.98 19.49 -4.02
CA ARG A 177 12.44 18.40 -4.88
C ARG A 177 13.68 17.78 -4.25
N ASN A 178 13.65 16.48 -4.04
CA ASN A 178 14.83 15.74 -3.62
C ASN A 178 15.97 15.97 -4.64
N SER A 179 17.18 16.14 -4.13
CA SER A 179 18.38 16.17 -4.95
C SER A 179 18.54 14.84 -5.70
N ALA A 180 18.92 14.90 -6.97
CA ALA A 180 19.27 13.70 -7.73
C ALA A 180 20.40 12.95 -6.99
N ARG A 181 20.21 11.65 -6.74
CA ARG A 181 21.26 10.78 -6.21
C ARG A 181 22.27 10.51 -7.32
N GLU A 182 23.55 10.42 -6.99
CA GLU A 182 24.58 10.09 -7.95
C GLU A 182 24.34 8.68 -8.52
N ALA A 183 24.39 8.57 -9.85
CA ALA A 183 24.30 7.29 -10.53
C ALA A 183 25.65 6.55 -10.39
N VAL A 184 25.58 5.28 -10.03
CA VAL A 184 26.73 4.39 -9.95
C VAL A 184 26.71 3.49 -11.17
N SER A 185 27.86 3.33 -11.88
CA SER A 185 27.98 2.36 -12.97
C SER A 185 28.35 0.98 -12.42
N ILE A 186 27.67 -0.05 -12.91
CA ILE A 186 27.94 -1.44 -12.56
C ILE A 186 28.11 -2.31 -13.81
N GLU A 187 29.00 -3.29 -13.72
CA GLU A 187 29.08 -4.38 -14.67
C GLU A 187 28.10 -5.48 -14.29
N VAL A 188 27.38 -6.01 -15.28
CA VAL A 188 26.37 -7.05 -15.04
C VAL A 188 26.63 -8.28 -15.90
N LYS A 189 26.18 -9.44 -15.42
CA LYS A 189 26.35 -10.72 -16.12
C LYS A 189 25.40 -10.83 -17.31
N PRO A 190 25.75 -11.63 -18.34
CA PRO A 190 24.92 -11.78 -19.55
C PRO A 190 23.52 -12.34 -19.28
N ARG A 191 23.39 -13.29 -18.34
CA ARG A 191 22.13 -13.98 -18.02
C ARG A 191 21.65 -13.62 -16.62
N GLY A 192 21.02 -12.46 -16.50
CA GLY A 192 20.47 -12.00 -15.24
C GLY A 192 18.95 -11.98 -15.22
N LEU A 193 18.42 -11.57 -14.08
CA LEU A 193 16.99 -11.41 -13.80
C LEU A 193 16.75 -10.13 -12.99
N LEU A 194 15.80 -9.33 -13.44
CA LEU A 194 15.31 -8.17 -12.69
C LEU A 194 14.03 -8.54 -11.94
N ILE A 195 14.00 -8.34 -10.63
CA ILE A 195 12.83 -8.55 -9.79
C ILE A 195 12.41 -7.22 -9.16
N VAL A 196 11.14 -6.86 -9.32
CA VAL A 196 10.59 -5.60 -8.84
C VAL A 196 9.45 -5.87 -7.87
N GLY A 197 9.60 -5.43 -6.62
CA GLY A 197 8.52 -5.47 -5.65
C GLY A 197 7.44 -4.42 -5.95
N HIS A 198 6.25 -4.59 -5.37
CA HIS A 198 5.20 -3.56 -5.46
C HIS A 198 5.66 -2.26 -4.76
N ASP A 199 6.31 -2.38 -3.59
CA ASP A 199 7.00 -1.27 -2.93
C ASP A 199 8.36 -1.07 -3.62
N ARG A 200 8.40 -0.14 -4.55
CA ARG A 200 9.55 0.17 -5.41
C ARG A 200 10.54 1.17 -4.78
N ALA A 201 10.44 1.42 -3.48
CA ALA A 201 11.31 2.36 -2.75
C ALA A 201 11.34 3.78 -3.37
N GLY A 202 10.21 4.24 -3.91
CA GLY A 202 10.10 5.55 -4.55
C GLY A 202 10.67 5.64 -5.97
N PHE A 203 11.19 4.55 -6.54
CA PHE A 203 11.64 4.57 -7.93
C PHE A 203 10.48 4.58 -8.92
N GLU A 204 10.58 5.46 -9.91
CA GLU A 204 9.59 5.62 -10.96
C GLU A 204 9.55 4.42 -11.91
N VAL A 205 8.34 3.98 -12.28
CA VAL A 205 8.12 2.86 -13.21
C VAL A 205 8.88 3.06 -14.53
N GLY A 206 8.89 4.30 -15.06
CA GLY A 206 9.59 4.63 -16.29
C GLY A 206 11.11 4.41 -16.19
N SER A 207 11.72 4.77 -15.06
CA SER A 207 13.15 4.59 -14.80
C SER A 207 13.52 3.10 -14.64
N ILE A 208 12.67 2.33 -13.93
CA ILE A 208 12.84 0.86 -13.81
C ILE A 208 12.70 0.19 -15.18
N SER A 209 11.70 0.59 -15.97
CA SER A 209 11.49 0.05 -17.32
C SER A 209 12.65 0.40 -18.27
N LYS A 210 13.29 1.56 -18.09
CA LYS A 210 14.53 1.91 -18.81
C LYS A 210 15.66 0.96 -18.41
N LEU A 211 15.88 0.77 -17.11
CA LEU A 211 16.91 -0.16 -16.62
C LEU A 211 16.70 -1.59 -17.15
N ALA A 212 15.44 -2.08 -17.17
CA ALA A 212 15.13 -3.40 -17.72
C ALA A 212 15.50 -3.52 -19.21
N ARG A 213 15.27 -2.47 -20.01
CA ARG A 213 15.69 -2.44 -21.43
C ARG A 213 17.21 -2.38 -21.57
N ASP A 214 17.88 -1.56 -20.78
CA ASP A 214 19.34 -1.42 -20.82
C ASP A 214 20.03 -2.74 -20.45
N LEU A 215 19.47 -3.49 -19.49
CA LEU A 215 19.92 -4.84 -19.10
C LEU A 215 19.64 -5.89 -20.16
N SER A 216 18.56 -5.75 -20.93
CA SER A 216 18.02 -6.82 -21.80
C SER A 216 17.77 -8.14 -21.04
N TRP A 217 17.37 -8.05 -19.78
CA TRP A 217 17.03 -9.16 -18.91
C TRP A 217 15.52 -9.37 -18.79
N PRO A 218 15.06 -10.60 -18.49
CA PRO A 218 13.69 -10.80 -18.08
C PRO A 218 13.38 -10.03 -16.80
N LEU A 219 12.11 -9.61 -16.66
CA LEU A 219 11.61 -8.87 -15.52
C LEU A 219 10.46 -9.63 -14.86
N ILE A 220 10.55 -9.90 -13.57
CA ILE A 220 9.43 -10.35 -12.73
C ILE A 220 8.98 -9.18 -11.88
N ALA A 221 7.68 -8.89 -11.88
CA ALA A 221 7.09 -7.84 -11.05
C ALA A 221 6.00 -8.39 -10.13
N GLU A 222 6.04 -8.01 -8.84
CA GLU A 222 4.91 -8.25 -7.92
C GLU A 222 3.66 -7.48 -8.37
N ASP A 223 3.86 -6.40 -9.13
CA ASP A 223 2.83 -5.60 -9.77
C ASP A 223 2.95 -5.64 -11.31
N PRO A 224 2.39 -6.65 -11.97
CA PRO A 224 2.47 -6.77 -13.43
C PRO A 224 1.65 -5.69 -14.16
N LEU A 225 0.75 -4.96 -13.47
CA LEU A 225 -0.06 -3.90 -14.07
C LEU A 225 0.73 -2.62 -14.34
N SER A 226 1.95 -2.51 -13.80
CA SER A 226 2.88 -1.40 -14.07
C SER A 226 3.95 -1.75 -15.12
N PHE A 227 4.13 -3.03 -15.47
CA PHE A 227 5.24 -3.48 -16.31
C PHE A 227 4.77 -4.41 -17.44
N PRO A 228 4.45 -3.88 -18.64
CA PRO A 228 3.91 -4.68 -19.75
C PRO A 228 4.90 -5.75 -20.27
N GLN A 229 6.20 -5.62 -19.97
CA GLN A 229 7.24 -6.58 -20.31
C GLN A 229 7.48 -7.64 -19.23
N ALA A 230 6.70 -7.64 -18.13
CA ALA A 230 6.89 -8.61 -17.06
C ALA A 230 6.58 -10.04 -17.50
N ILE A 231 7.31 -11.00 -16.95
CA ILE A 231 7.07 -12.43 -17.16
C ILE A 231 5.78 -12.83 -16.44
N SER A 232 4.80 -13.28 -17.21
CA SER A 232 3.49 -13.67 -16.67
C SER A 232 3.55 -14.97 -15.88
N HIS A 233 2.80 -15.05 -14.80
CA HIS A 233 2.60 -16.26 -14.01
C HIS A 233 3.88 -16.87 -13.40
N ALA A 234 4.98 -16.09 -13.32
CA ALA A 234 6.27 -16.56 -12.82
C ALA A 234 6.16 -17.17 -11.42
N SER A 235 5.37 -16.57 -10.54
CA SER A 235 5.15 -17.07 -9.18
C SER A 235 4.49 -18.46 -9.12
N LEU A 236 3.75 -18.86 -10.17
CA LEU A 236 3.15 -20.20 -10.26
C LEU A 236 4.17 -21.23 -10.75
N PHE A 237 4.78 -21.02 -11.90
CA PHE A 237 5.62 -22.05 -12.49
C PHE A 237 6.99 -22.21 -11.82
N PHE A 238 7.52 -21.16 -11.18
CA PHE A 238 8.72 -21.30 -10.33
C PHE A 238 8.43 -21.93 -8.95
N SER A 239 7.21 -22.38 -8.68
CA SER A 239 6.98 -23.35 -7.59
C SER A 239 7.71 -24.67 -7.84
N ASP A 240 8.03 -24.96 -9.09
CA ASP A 240 8.74 -26.16 -9.54
C ASP A 240 10.26 -26.00 -9.46
N PRO A 241 10.99 -26.86 -8.71
CA PRO A 241 12.44 -26.77 -8.58
C PRO A 241 13.21 -27.02 -9.87
N GLU A 242 12.68 -27.85 -10.78
CA GLU A 242 13.32 -28.17 -12.05
C GLU A 242 13.29 -26.96 -12.99
N LEU A 243 12.14 -26.28 -13.09
CA LEU A 243 12.03 -25.03 -13.84
C LEU A 243 12.96 -23.94 -13.26
N ARG A 244 13.07 -23.81 -11.92
CA ARG A 244 14.05 -22.89 -11.33
C ARG A 244 15.49 -23.23 -11.69
N SER A 245 15.83 -24.52 -11.72
CA SER A 245 17.18 -24.97 -12.13
C SER A 245 17.47 -24.68 -13.60
N THR A 246 16.49 -24.93 -14.49
CA THR A 246 16.59 -24.70 -15.93
C THR A 246 16.76 -23.22 -16.28
N PHE A 247 16.00 -22.36 -15.60
CA PHE A 247 15.99 -20.90 -15.78
C PHE A 247 16.78 -20.17 -14.69
N LYS A 248 17.82 -20.79 -14.15
CA LYS A 248 18.64 -20.19 -13.09
C LYS A 248 19.45 -19.01 -13.63
N PRO A 249 19.23 -17.77 -13.09
CA PRO A 249 20.03 -16.63 -13.48
C PRO A 249 21.44 -16.68 -12.87
N GLU A 250 22.40 -16.07 -13.55
CA GLU A 250 23.77 -15.89 -13.04
C GLU A 250 23.86 -14.74 -12.03
N GLN A 251 22.92 -13.77 -12.15
CA GLN A 251 22.82 -12.60 -11.29
C GLN A 251 21.37 -12.15 -11.17
N ILE A 252 20.98 -11.67 -10.01
CA ILE A 252 19.65 -11.09 -9.78
C ILE A 252 19.80 -9.65 -9.28
N ILE A 253 19.01 -8.75 -9.84
CA ILE A 253 18.80 -7.41 -9.28
C ILE A 253 17.39 -7.36 -8.68
N VAL A 254 17.28 -6.99 -7.41
CA VAL A 254 16.01 -6.79 -6.70
C VAL A 254 15.82 -5.29 -6.46
N ILE A 255 14.72 -4.71 -6.95
CA ILE A 255 14.38 -3.30 -6.72
C ILE A 255 13.26 -3.20 -5.69
N GLY A 256 13.54 -2.43 -4.65
CA GLY A 256 12.63 -2.22 -3.53
C GLY A 256 12.43 -3.48 -2.67
N ARG A 257 11.29 -3.56 -2.00
CA ARG A 257 10.95 -4.71 -1.16
C ARG A 257 10.62 -5.93 -2.02
N THR A 258 11.22 -7.07 -1.72
CA THR A 258 10.94 -8.31 -2.46
C THR A 258 9.47 -8.72 -2.35
N THR A 259 9.02 -9.51 -3.32
CA THR A 259 7.66 -10.07 -3.41
C THR A 259 7.32 -11.01 -2.23
N LEU A 260 6.02 -11.24 -2.03
CA LEU A 260 5.52 -12.23 -1.06
C LEU A 260 5.51 -13.66 -1.60
N SER A 261 5.81 -13.86 -2.88
CA SER A 261 5.85 -15.20 -3.50
C SER A 261 6.99 -16.03 -2.95
N ARG A 262 6.67 -17.21 -2.43
CA ARG A 262 7.67 -18.16 -1.92
C ARG A 262 8.55 -18.72 -3.05
N SER A 263 7.97 -18.95 -4.22
CA SER A 263 8.68 -19.47 -5.37
C SER A 263 9.70 -18.47 -5.93
N ILE A 264 9.35 -17.19 -5.98
CA ILE A 264 10.28 -16.14 -6.40
C ILE A 264 11.37 -15.94 -5.35
N ASN A 265 11.03 -15.95 -4.06
CA ASN A 265 12.04 -15.90 -3.00
C ASN A 265 12.96 -17.12 -2.97
N ALA A 266 12.46 -18.31 -3.37
CA ALA A 266 13.32 -19.49 -3.55
C ALA A 266 14.30 -19.28 -4.72
N LEU A 267 13.84 -18.74 -5.85
CA LEU A 267 14.70 -18.42 -7.00
C LEU A 267 15.80 -17.42 -6.62
N ILE A 268 15.47 -16.37 -5.86
CA ILE A 268 16.47 -15.42 -5.33
C ILE A 268 17.49 -16.14 -4.46
N SER A 269 17.05 -17.04 -3.56
CA SER A 269 17.93 -17.76 -2.63
C SER A 269 18.86 -18.77 -3.32
N GLU A 270 18.49 -19.23 -4.50
CA GLU A 270 19.31 -20.16 -5.32
C GLU A 270 20.37 -19.43 -6.16
N CYS A 271 20.33 -18.09 -6.23
CA CYS A 271 21.33 -17.26 -6.91
C CYS A 271 22.39 -16.78 -5.91
N SER A 272 23.66 -16.94 -6.26
CA SER A 272 24.77 -16.51 -5.40
C SER A 272 25.20 -15.05 -5.59
N ASP A 273 24.67 -14.37 -6.60
CA ASP A 273 25.01 -12.99 -6.92
C ASP A 273 23.73 -12.15 -6.99
N VAL A 274 23.40 -11.49 -5.90
CA VAL A 274 22.18 -10.71 -5.74
C VAL A 274 22.54 -9.27 -5.40
N ILE A 275 22.10 -8.35 -6.25
CA ILE A 275 22.20 -6.90 -6.02
C ILE A 275 20.84 -6.41 -5.55
N VAL A 276 20.80 -5.69 -4.43
CA VAL A 276 19.59 -5.02 -3.92
C VAL A 276 19.68 -3.53 -4.21
N ILE A 277 18.64 -2.97 -4.81
CA ILE A 277 18.54 -1.52 -5.06
C ILE A 277 17.42 -0.96 -4.21
N ASP A 278 17.80 -0.36 -3.09
CA ASP A 278 16.86 0.27 -2.15
C ASP A 278 17.60 1.30 -1.29
N PRO A 279 17.11 2.55 -1.20
CA PRO A 279 17.69 3.56 -0.31
C PRO A 279 17.59 3.20 1.18
N ARG A 280 16.68 2.28 1.54
CA ARG A 280 16.42 1.79 2.90
C ARG A 280 17.34 0.61 3.27
N THR A 281 18.60 0.67 2.96
CA THR A 281 19.57 -0.45 2.98
C THR A 281 19.60 -1.26 4.28
N GLU A 282 19.34 -0.63 5.43
CA GLU A 282 19.36 -1.29 6.74
C GLU A 282 18.19 -2.27 6.95
N ARG A 283 17.13 -2.19 6.13
CA ARG A 283 15.84 -2.88 6.35
C ARG A 283 15.44 -3.85 5.26
N ILE A 284 16.10 -3.86 4.12
CA ILE A 284 15.58 -4.51 2.90
C ILE A 284 16.24 -5.84 2.55
N ASP A 285 17.50 -6.04 2.84
CA ASP A 285 18.16 -7.34 2.62
C ASP A 285 17.84 -8.30 3.78
N ILE A 286 16.74 -9.04 3.65
CA ILE A 286 16.17 -9.90 4.70
C ILE A 286 17.16 -10.96 5.19
N LYS A 287 17.97 -11.50 4.28
CA LYS A 287 18.93 -12.57 4.60
C LYS A 287 20.34 -12.07 4.81
N ARG A 288 20.61 -10.79 4.52
CA ARG A 288 21.94 -10.20 4.51
C ARG A 288 22.92 -10.94 3.61
N GLU A 289 22.43 -11.43 2.47
CA GLU A 289 23.16 -12.24 1.49
C GLU A 289 23.42 -11.46 0.19
N ALA A 290 22.96 -10.20 0.08
CA ALA A 290 23.22 -9.38 -1.10
C ALA A 290 24.71 -9.18 -1.31
N SER A 291 25.19 -9.43 -2.54
CA SER A 291 26.57 -9.18 -2.93
C SER A 291 26.87 -7.68 -3.00
N GLN A 292 25.86 -6.87 -3.31
CA GLN A 292 25.94 -5.42 -3.36
C GLN A 292 24.59 -4.78 -3.03
N ILE A 293 24.62 -3.63 -2.35
CA ILE A 293 23.45 -2.80 -2.06
C ILE A 293 23.66 -1.42 -2.68
N LEU A 294 22.68 -0.96 -3.46
CA LEU A 294 22.69 0.34 -4.12
C LEU A 294 21.52 1.20 -3.62
N THR A 295 21.75 2.49 -3.50
CA THR A 295 20.72 3.46 -3.06
C THR A 295 20.06 4.21 -4.22
N SER A 296 20.53 3.98 -5.45
CA SER A 296 20.01 4.58 -6.68
C SER A 296 20.03 3.56 -7.82
N LEU A 297 19.21 3.78 -8.85
CA LEU A 297 19.26 2.96 -10.05
C LEU A 297 20.62 3.19 -10.76
N PRO A 298 21.36 2.12 -11.09
CA PRO A 298 22.67 2.24 -11.71
C PRO A 298 22.58 2.51 -13.22
N GLU A 299 23.66 3.06 -13.76
CA GLU A 299 23.98 2.87 -15.17
C GLU A 299 24.63 1.50 -15.34
N VAL A 300 24.22 0.76 -16.38
CA VAL A 300 24.67 -0.62 -16.55
C VAL A 300 25.60 -0.76 -17.76
N ILE A 301 26.70 -1.47 -17.55
CA ILE A 301 27.57 -1.94 -18.63
C ILE A 301 27.20 -3.40 -18.85
N ALA A 302 26.40 -3.66 -19.89
CA ALA A 302 25.84 -4.98 -20.16
C ALA A 302 26.40 -5.55 -21.47
N SER A 303 26.63 -6.86 -21.47
CA SER A 303 26.85 -7.68 -22.67
C SER A 303 25.75 -8.76 -22.68
N PRO A 304 24.50 -8.40 -23.07
CA PRO A 304 23.35 -9.26 -22.88
C PRO A 304 23.42 -10.51 -23.77
N ASP A 305 22.92 -11.61 -23.21
CA ASP A 305 22.61 -12.82 -23.97
C ASP A 305 21.19 -12.71 -24.53
N SER A 306 21.07 -12.47 -25.84
CA SER A 306 19.76 -12.30 -26.50
C SER A 306 18.88 -13.54 -26.42
N ASP A 307 19.47 -14.72 -26.39
CA ASP A 307 18.74 -16.00 -26.32
C ASP A 307 18.14 -16.19 -24.93
N TRP A 308 18.79 -15.65 -23.90
CA TRP A 308 18.30 -15.71 -22.53
C TRP A 308 16.93 -15.02 -22.38
N LEU A 309 16.82 -13.76 -22.79
CA LEU A 309 15.56 -13.01 -22.73
C LEU A 309 14.49 -13.66 -23.62
N ALA A 310 14.87 -14.15 -24.82
CA ALA A 310 13.95 -14.80 -25.73
C ALA A 310 13.34 -16.09 -25.13
N LYS A 311 14.13 -16.90 -24.44
CA LYS A 311 13.67 -18.09 -23.73
C LYS A 311 12.64 -17.76 -22.64
N TRP A 312 12.89 -16.73 -21.86
CA TRP A 312 11.95 -16.28 -20.83
C TRP A 312 10.64 -15.74 -21.40
N ASN A 313 10.71 -15.02 -22.52
CA ASN A 313 9.51 -14.54 -23.21
C ASN A 313 8.68 -15.70 -23.77
N GLN A 314 9.31 -16.70 -24.35
CA GLN A 314 8.64 -17.93 -24.82
C GLN A 314 7.97 -18.67 -23.66
N LEU A 315 8.63 -18.78 -22.51
CA LEU A 315 8.06 -19.36 -21.29
C LEU A 315 6.81 -18.59 -20.83
N SER A 316 6.89 -17.25 -20.81
CA SER A 316 5.79 -16.37 -20.45
C SER A 316 4.59 -16.52 -21.41
N GLU A 317 4.84 -16.51 -22.71
CA GLU A 317 3.78 -16.70 -23.73
C GLU A 317 3.14 -18.08 -23.63
N PHE A 318 3.93 -19.12 -23.41
CA PHE A 318 3.42 -20.46 -23.23
C PHE A 318 2.55 -20.55 -21.97
N ALA A 319 2.98 -19.95 -20.87
CA ALA A 319 2.22 -19.90 -19.63
C ALA A 319 0.87 -19.19 -19.81
N GLN A 320 0.87 -18.03 -20.49
CA GLN A 320 -0.37 -17.28 -20.77
C GLN A 320 -1.37 -18.09 -21.62
N LYS A 321 -0.89 -18.89 -22.59
CA LYS A 321 -1.74 -19.70 -23.48
C LYS A 321 -2.31 -20.94 -22.80
N ASN A 322 -1.62 -21.48 -21.78
CA ASN A 322 -1.98 -22.75 -21.16
C ASN A 322 -2.60 -22.61 -19.76
N ILE A 323 -2.77 -21.38 -19.25
CA ILE A 323 -3.49 -21.17 -18.01
C ILE A 323 -5.00 -21.21 -18.27
N SER A 324 -5.71 -22.05 -17.53
CA SER A 324 -7.19 -22.12 -17.59
C SER A 324 -7.74 -21.92 -16.19
N LEU A 325 -8.69 -21.00 -16.05
CA LEU A 325 -9.25 -20.61 -14.77
C LEU A 325 -10.77 -20.87 -14.77
N GLU A 326 -11.23 -21.54 -13.74
CA GLU A 326 -12.66 -21.64 -13.39
C GLU A 326 -13.05 -20.55 -12.39
N TRP A 327 -14.36 -20.38 -12.16
CA TRP A 327 -14.87 -19.42 -11.17
C TRP A 327 -14.25 -19.68 -9.79
N SER A 328 -13.46 -18.72 -9.35
CA SER A 328 -12.60 -18.77 -8.15
C SER A 328 -12.01 -17.39 -7.88
N GLU A 329 -11.32 -17.22 -6.76
CA GLU A 329 -10.53 -16.02 -6.47
C GLU A 329 -9.57 -15.67 -7.61
N GLN A 330 -8.93 -16.68 -8.22
CA GLN A 330 -7.97 -16.52 -9.30
C GLN A 330 -8.59 -15.93 -10.57
N LEU A 331 -9.75 -16.45 -10.99
CA LEU A 331 -10.48 -15.90 -12.14
C LEU A 331 -11.02 -14.51 -11.85
N VAL A 332 -11.48 -14.24 -10.62
CA VAL A 332 -11.94 -12.91 -10.20
C VAL A 332 -10.82 -11.88 -10.38
N ILE A 333 -9.62 -12.14 -9.86
CA ILE A 333 -8.47 -11.25 -9.99
C ILE A 333 -8.09 -11.04 -11.46
N SER A 334 -7.97 -12.12 -12.24
CA SER A 334 -7.68 -12.04 -13.68
C SER A 334 -8.74 -11.21 -14.42
N THR A 335 -10.03 -11.40 -14.09
CA THR A 335 -11.14 -10.66 -14.70
C THR A 335 -11.10 -9.18 -14.35
N ILE A 336 -10.91 -8.83 -13.07
CA ILE A 336 -10.85 -7.43 -12.64
C ILE A 336 -9.67 -6.75 -13.33
N THR A 337 -8.47 -7.27 -13.17
CA THR A 337 -7.24 -6.63 -13.66
C THR A 337 -7.20 -6.45 -15.18
N LYS A 338 -7.80 -7.38 -15.93
CA LYS A 338 -7.91 -7.32 -17.39
C LYS A 338 -8.87 -6.22 -17.86
N ASN A 339 -9.98 -5.99 -17.13
CA ASN A 339 -11.07 -5.12 -17.57
C ASN A 339 -11.05 -3.73 -16.92
N LEU A 340 -10.12 -3.42 -16.04
CA LEU A 340 -9.96 -2.08 -15.50
C LEU A 340 -9.73 -1.06 -16.64
N PRO A 341 -10.42 0.09 -16.62
CA PRO A 341 -10.18 1.14 -17.59
C PRO A 341 -8.77 1.74 -17.40
N ASN A 342 -8.19 2.24 -18.49
CA ASN A 342 -6.94 3.01 -18.39
C ASN A 342 -7.16 4.29 -17.57
N ASP A 343 -6.08 4.83 -17.03
CA ASP A 343 -6.05 6.02 -16.18
C ASP A 343 -6.88 5.89 -14.90
N SER A 344 -7.02 4.65 -14.41
CA SER A 344 -7.63 4.35 -13.12
C SER A 344 -6.59 4.04 -12.05
N ALA A 345 -6.99 4.24 -10.78
CA ALA A 345 -6.25 3.76 -9.62
C ALA A 345 -6.80 2.42 -9.14
N LEU A 346 -5.91 1.53 -8.70
CA LEU A 346 -6.26 0.26 -8.06
C LEU A 346 -5.55 0.12 -6.73
N PHE A 347 -6.30 0.06 -5.64
CA PHE A 347 -5.77 -0.38 -4.35
C PHE A 347 -5.93 -1.90 -4.22
N ILE A 348 -4.81 -2.57 -3.92
CA ILE A 348 -4.77 -4.03 -3.77
C ILE A 348 -4.59 -4.36 -2.30
N GLY A 349 -5.61 -4.99 -1.71
CA GLY A 349 -5.60 -5.38 -0.31
C GLY A 349 -4.56 -6.44 0.00
N SER A 350 -4.14 -6.44 1.24
CA SER A 350 -3.22 -7.43 1.80
C SER A 350 -3.79 -8.86 1.75
N SER A 351 -3.00 -9.85 2.15
CA SER A 351 -3.34 -11.28 2.18
C SER A 351 -3.39 -11.94 0.79
N ARG A 352 -4.54 -12.47 0.34
CA ARG A 352 -4.66 -13.15 -0.96
C ARG A 352 -4.63 -12.19 -2.14
N PRO A 353 -5.37 -11.06 -2.15
CA PRO A 353 -5.48 -10.22 -3.34
C PRO A 353 -4.12 -9.83 -3.96
N ILE A 354 -3.16 -9.36 -3.18
CA ILE A 354 -1.85 -8.94 -3.70
C ILE A 354 -1.06 -10.10 -4.32
N ARG A 355 -1.17 -11.32 -3.73
CA ARG A 355 -0.52 -12.53 -4.26
C ARG A 355 -1.18 -13.02 -5.54
N ASP A 356 -2.50 -12.89 -5.61
CA ASP A 356 -3.25 -13.33 -6.79
C ASP A 356 -3.09 -12.33 -7.95
N VAL A 357 -2.89 -11.04 -7.68
CA VAL A 357 -2.50 -10.06 -8.70
C VAL A 357 -1.13 -10.42 -9.29
N GLU A 358 -0.11 -10.69 -8.47
CA GLU A 358 1.20 -11.15 -8.94
C GLU A 358 1.10 -12.42 -9.79
N ALA A 359 0.24 -13.36 -9.38
CA ALA A 359 0.15 -14.67 -10.02
C ALA A 359 -0.73 -14.67 -11.28
N PHE A 360 -1.82 -13.91 -11.32
CA PHE A 360 -2.88 -14.06 -12.33
C PHE A 360 -3.20 -12.82 -13.14
N ALA A 361 -2.66 -11.64 -12.80
CA ALA A 361 -2.84 -10.47 -13.62
C ALA A 361 -1.95 -10.54 -14.88
N ALA A 362 -2.54 -10.21 -16.02
CA ALA A 362 -1.77 -10.06 -17.26
C ALA A 362 -0.95 -8.76 -17.21
N PRO A 363 0.34 -8.78 -17.62
CA PRO A 363 1.17 -7.60 -17.72
C PRO A 363 0.54 -6.53 -18.62
N ARG A 364 0.47 -5.29 -18.12
CA ARG A 364 -0.08 -4.15 -18.86
C ARG A 364 0.42 -2.82 -18.30
N THR A 365 -0.05 -1.73 -18.87
CA THR A 365 0.08 -0.36 -18.36
C THR A 365 -1.29 0.29 -18.22
N GLY A 366 -1.31 1.55 -17.75
CA GLY A 366 -2.52 2.37 -17.69
C GLY A 366 -3.32 2.20 -16.41
N VAL A 367 -2.79 1.50 -15.39
CA VAL A 367 -3.40 1.41 -14.05
C VAL A 367 -2.37 1.86 -13.02
N HIS A 368 -2.76 2.80 -12.16
CA HIS A 368 -1.93 3.23 -11.03
C HIS A 368 -2.22 2.32 -9.82
N THR A 369 -1.27 1.48 -9.46
CA THR A 369 -1.45 0.48 -8.42
C THR A 369 -0.93 0.95 -7.08
N PHE A 370 -1.68 0.63 -6.02
CA PHE A 370 -1.36 0.95 -4.64
C PHE A 370 -1.60 -0.25 -3.73
N ALA A 371 -0.79 -0.40 -2.70
CA ALA A 371 -0.98 -1.39 -1.65
C ALA A 371 -0.27 -0.95 -0.35
N ASN A 372 -0.70 -1.47 0.78
CA ASN A 372 0.01 -1.34 2.04
C ASN A 372 1.07 -2.45 2.10
N ARG A 373 2.33 -2.10 1.79
CA ARG A 373 3.45 -3.06 1.68
C ARG A 373 4.53 -2.84 2.74
N GLY A 374 4.39 -1.86 3.61
CA GLY A 374 5.29 -1.63 4.74
C GLY A 374 5.29 -2.82 5.71
N LEU A 375 4.16 -3.13 6.29
CA LEU A 375 3.91 -4.30 7.12
C LEU A 375 2.85 -5.25 6.55
N ALA A 376 2.13 -4.82 5.53
CA ALA A 376 1.12 -5.60 4.83
C ALA A 376 -0.02 -6.09 5.75
N GLY A 377 -0.44 -5.26 6.71
CA GLY A 377 -1.58 -5.52 7.58
C GLY A 377 -2.91 -5.52 6.82
N ILE A 378 -3.94 -6.17 7.40
CA ILE A 378 -5.32 -6.13 6.86
C ILE A 378 -6.11 -4.95 7.41
N ASP A 379 -5.57 -4.24 8.39
CA ASP A 379 -6.14 -3.05 9.00
C ASP A 379 -6.06 -1.84 8.07
N GLY A 380 -7.04 -0.94 8.15
CA GLY A 380 -7.06 0.34 7.44
C GLY A 380 -7.12 0.26 5.91
N ASN A 381 -7.44 -0.89 5.31
CA ASN A 381 -7.40 -1.07 3.86
C ASN A 381 -8.53 -0.30 3.15
N ILE A 382 -9.75 -0.25 3.71
CA ILE A 382 -10.85 0.56 3.18
C ILE A 382 -10.47 2.05 3.30
N SER A 383 -9.97 2.44 4.47
CA SER A 383 -9.59 3.82 4.77
C SER A 383 -8.47 4.29 3.82
N THR A 384 -7.47 3.45 3.54
CA THR A 384 -6.40 3.76 2.56
C THR A 384 -6.99 3.93 1.16
N ALA A 385 -7.88 3.03 0.73
CA ALA A 385 -8.56 3.14 -0.57
C ALA A 385 -9.39 4.44 -0.68
N PHE A 386 -10.07 4.84 0.39
CA PHE A 386 -10.78 6.12 0.45
C PHE A 386 -9.84 7.31 0.24
N GLY A 387 -8.67 7.30 0.90
CA GLY A 387 -7.68 8.37 0.73
C GLY A 387 -7.10 8.44 -0.69
N ILE A 388 -6.85 7.29 -1.33
CA ILE A 388 -6.40 7.24 -2.73
C ILE A 388 -7.47 7.81 -3.66
N ALA A 389 -8.75 7.51 -3.42
CA ALA A 389 -9.86 7.97 -4.24
C ALA A 389 -9.99 9.51 -4.27
N GLU A 390 -9.51 10.22 -3.25
CA GLU A 390 -9.47 11.70 -3.25
C GLU A 390 -8.51 12.28 -4.30
N ARG A 391 -7.70 11.45 -4.97
CA ARG A 391 -6.67 11.88 -5.94
C ARG A 391 -6.89 11.39 -7.36
N TYR A 392 -7.81 10.45 -7.56
CA TYR A 392 -8.09 9.86 -8.87
C TYR A 392 -9.58 9.94 -9.20
N GLN A 393 -9.90 10.24 -10.45
CA GLN A 393 -11.29 10.29 -10.92
C GLN A 393 -11.99 8.94 -10.92
N ARG A 394 -11.21 7.85 -11.01
CA ARG A 394 -11.70 6.47 -11.01
C ARG A 394 -10.79 5.62 -10.15
N THR A 395 -11.32 5.18 -9.04
CA THR A 395 -10.58 4.32 -8.12
C THR A 395 -11.31 3.00 -7.93
N PHE A 396 -10.52 1.94 -7.88
CA PHE A 396 -10.97 0.59 -7.57
C PHE A 396 -10.17 0.05 -6.39
N ALA A 397 -10.78 -0.84 -5.62
CA ALA A 397 -10.09 -1.57 -4.57
C ALA A 397 -10.49 -3.04 -4.60
N ILE A 398 -9.55 -3.94 -4.32
CA ILE A 398 -9.81 -5.38 -4.19
C ILE A 398 -9.45 -5.80 -2.77
N LEU A 399 -10.43 -6.28 -2.02
CA LEU A 399 -10.27 -6.71 -0.63
C LEU A 399 -10.84 -8.11 -0.45
N GLY A 400 -10.24 -8.91 0.45
CA GLY A 400 -10.92 -10.08 0.98
C GLY A 400 -11.96 -9.69 2.04
N ASP A 401 -12.91 -10.56 2.31
CA ASP A 401 -14.00 -10.38 3.28
C ASP A 401 -13.49 -10.04 4.70
N VAL A 402 -12.51 -10.79 5.21
CA VAL A 402 -11.92 -10.52 6.54
C VAL A 402 -11.21 -9.16 6.57
N THR A 403 -10.52 -8.78 5.50
CA THR A 403 -9.87 -7.47 5.37
C THR A 403 -10.92 -6.36 5.36
N PHE A 404 -12.02 -6.55 4.64
CA PHE A 404 -13.14 -5.63 4.60
C PHE A 404 -13.77 -5.47 6.00
N LEU A 405 -14.07 -6.58 6.67
CA LEU A 405 -14.65 -6.57 8.03
C LEU A 405 -13.71 -5.94 9.07
N HIS A 406 -12.40 -6.09 8.91
CA HIS A 406 -11.43 -5.54 9.86
C HIS A 406 -11.40 -4.00 9.86
N ASP A 407 -11.73 -3.35 8.75
CA ASP A 407 -11.75 -1.89 8.61
C ASP A 407 -13.17 -1.34 8.35
N ILE A 408 -14.18 -2.07 8.75
CA ILE A 408 -15.60 -1.74 8.47
C ILE A 408 -16.04 -0.41 9.07
N SER A 409 -15.39 0.05 10.16
CA SER A 409 -15.66 1.35 10.79
C SER A 409 -15.47 2.52 9.83
N ALA A 410 -14.66 2.37 8.79
CA ALA A 410 -14.50 3.38 7.73
C ALA A 410 -15.84 3.76 7.06
N LEU A 411 -16.80 2.82 6.99
CA LEU A 411 -18.10 3.05 6.38
C LEU A 411 -19.00 4.01 7.16
N ALA A 412 -18.71 4.24 8.45
CA ALA A 412 -19.43 5.22 9.26
C ALA A 412 -19.12 6.67 8.83
N ASN A 413 -18.03 6.89 8.09
CA ASN A 413 -17.59 8.19 7.62
C ASN A 413 -16.97 8.08 6.21
N PRO A 414 -17.78 7.69 5.19
CA PRO A 414 -17.28 7.31 3.88
C PRO A 414 -16.71 8.50 3.10
N THR A 415 -16.01 8.19 2.00
CA THR A 415 -15.61 9.17 1.00
C THR A 415 -16.77 9.52 0.07
N SER A 416 -16.77 10.73 -0.49
CA SER A 416 -17.65 11.14 -1.59
C SER A 416 -17.03 10.89 -2.98
N ALA A 417 -15.78 10.46 -3.04
CA ALA A 417 -15.07 10.20 -4.28
C ALA A 417 -15.61 8.96 -5.02
N ASP A 418 -15.37 8.90 -6.32
CA ASP A 418 -15.75 7.74 -7.16
C ASP A 418 -14.85 6.55 -6.86
N LEU A 419 -15.39 5.56 -6.15
CA LEU A 419 -14.68 4.36 -5.73
C LEU A 419 -15.56 3.12 -5.83
N THR A 420 -15.06 2.08 -6.51
CA THR A 420 -15.66 0.74 -6.49
C THR A 420 -14.80 -0.21 -5.66
N ILE A 421 -15.36 -0.77 -4.60
CA ILE A 421 -14.69 -1.77 -3.75
C ILE A 421 -15.20 -3.16 -4.09
N PHE A 422 -14.33 -4.01 -4.61
CA PHE A 422 -14.57 -5.44 -4.82
C PHE A 422 -14.23 -6.18 -3.53
N VAL A 423 -15.21 -6.82 -2.93
CA VAL A 423 -15.06 -7.65 -1.73
C VAL A 423 -15.18 -9.12 -2.15
N ILE A 424 -14.06 -9.83 -2.13
CA ILE A 424 -14.03 -11.27 -2.43
C ILE A 424 -14.49 -12.01 -1.18
N ASP A 425 -15.65 -12.64 -1.28
CA ASP A 425 -16.32 -13.33 -0.17
C ASP A 425 -16.14 -14.84 -0.29
N ASN A 426 -15.23 -15.38 0.49
CA ASN A 426 -14.97 -16.82 0.65
C ASN A 426 -15.30 -17.33 2.06
N ASP A 427 -15.98 -16.52 2.88
CA ASP A 427 -16.38 -16.76 4.26
C ASP A 427 -15.18 -17.01 5.20
N GLY A 428 -14.11 -16.16 5.13
CA GLY A 428 -13.06 -16.16 6.16
C GLY A 428 -11.62 -16.09 5.68
N GLY A 429 -10.70 -16.63 6.47
CA GLY A 429 -9.25 -16.53 6.29
C GLY A 429 -8.67 -17.44 5.20
N GLY A 430 -9.02 -17.22 3.92
CA GLY A 430 -8.63 -18.06 2.79
C GLY A 430 -7.13 -18.28 2.60
N ILE A 431 -6.29 -17.33 2.99
CA ILE A 431 -4.83 -17.49 2.90
C ILE A 431 -4.32 -18.70 3.70
N PHE A 432 -4.90 -18.98 4.85
CA PHE A 432 -4.44 -20.05 5.73
C PHE A 432 -4.71 -21.44 5.14
N SER A 433 -5.71 -21.59 4.26
CA SER A 433 -5.98 -22.82 3.52
C SER A 433 -4.87 -23.19 2.53
N THR A 434 -4.04 -22.21 2.12
CA THR A 434 -2.88 -22.42 1.23
C THR A 434 -1.55 -22.63 1.99
N LEU A 435 -1.60 -22.66 3.32
CA LEU A 435 -0.42 -22.75 4.19
C LEU A 435 -0.41 -24.10 4.94
N PRO A 436 0.72 -24.50 5.56
CA PRO A 436 0.80 -25.73 6.37
C PRO A 436 -0.23 -25.81 7.48
N GLN A 437 -0.72 -24.66 7.98
CA GLN A 437 -1.76 -24.55 9.00
C GLN A 437 -3.10 -25.18 8.59
N ALA A 438 -3.37 -25.36 7.29
CA ALA A 438 -4.59 -26.01 6.79
C ALA A 438 -4.83 -27.42 7.38
N LYS A 439 -3.76 -28.08 7.88
CA LYS A 439 -3.82 -29.44 8.45
C LYS A 439 -3.94 -29.48 9.98
N VAL A 440 -4.02 -28.33 10.64
CA VAL A 440 -4.05 -28.25 12.11
C VAL A 440 -5.46 -28.56 12.60
N GLU A 441 -5.57 -29.39 13.65
CA GLU A 441 -6.85 -29.61 14.34
C GLU A 441 -7.43 -28.28 14.85
N GLY A 442 -8.74 -28.05 14.64
CA GLY A 442 -9.39 -26.79 14.96
C GLY A 442 -9.12 -25.65 13.95
N PHE A 443 -8.61 -25.96 12.76
CA PHE A 443 -8.28 -24.99 11.71
C PHE A 443 -9.39 -23.95 11.49
N GLU A 444 -10.65 -24.39 11.35
CA GLU A 444 -11.77 -23.49 11.10
C GLU A 444 -11.95 -22.45 12.21
N LYS A 445 -11.73 -22.84 13.46
CA LYS A 445 -11.88 -21.95 14.61
C LYS A 445 -10.76 -20.94 14.76
N ILE A 446 -9.50 -21.34 14.49
CA ILE A 446 -8.32 -20.54 14.84
C ILE A 446 -7.63 -19.87 13.64
N PHE A 447 -7.92 -20.32 12.42
CA PHE A 447 -7.36 -19.78 11.18
C PHE A 447 -8.41 -19.49 10.11
N GLY A 448 -9.32 -20.42 9.85
CA GLY A 448 -10.40 -20.24 8.86
C GLY A 448 -11.34 -19.10 9.25
N THR A 449 -11.66 -19.03 10.53
CA THR A 449 -12.51 -17.96 11.14
C THR A 449 -13.71 -17.57 10.28
N PRO A 450 -14.59 -18.54 9.92
CA PRO A 450 -15.77 -18.23 9.11
C PRO A 450 -16.67 -17.23 9.84
N HIS A 451 -17.09 -16.19 9.13
CA HIS A 451 -17.90 -15.13 9.74
C HIS A 451 -19.41 -15.33 9.50
N HIS A 452 -19.81 -16.07 8.47
CA HIS A 452 -21.21 -16.35 8.11
C HIS A 452 -22.11 -15.11 8.02
N LEU A 453 -21.53 -13.95 7.68
CA LEU A 453 -22.26 -12.70 7.56
C LEU A 453 -22.77 -12.50 6.13
N ASP A 454 -23.96 -11.94 6.01
CA ASP A 454 -24.45 -11.39 4.76
C ASP A 454 -23.82 -10.00 4.56
N LEU A 455 -22.69 -9.94 3.83
CA LEU A 455 -21.93 -8.71 3.63
C LEU A 455 -22.75 -7.65 2.88
N GLU A 456 -23.70 -8.07 2.04
CA GLU A 456 -24.61 -7.14 1.35
C GLU A 456 -25.50 -6.39 2.34
N ARG A 457 -26.08 -7.11 3.32
CA ARG A 457 -26.85 -6.47 4.41
C ARG A 457 -26.00 -5.62 5.32
N VAL A 458 -24.80 -6.05 5.59
CA VAL A 458 -23.86 -5.28 6.41
C VAL A 458 -23.55 -3.94 5.73
N ILE A 459 -23.18 -3.94 4.46
CA ILE A 459 -22.90 -2.74 3.66
C ILE A 459 -24.14 -1.83 3.57
N ALA A 460 -25.29 -2.41 3.27
CA ALA A 460 -26.55 -1.67 3.20
C ALA A 460 -26.94 -1.02 4.54
N GLY A 461 -26.59 -1.67 5.67
CA GLY A 461 -26.77 -1.11 7.03
C GLY A 461 -26.00 0.18 7.28
N PHE A 462 -24.88 0.40 6.58
CA PHE A 462 -24.13 1.66 6.56
C PHE A 462 -24.61 2.63 5.45
N GLY A 463 -25.66 2.30 4.71
CA GLY A 463 -26.13 3.11 3.59
C GLY A 463 -25.34 2.94 2.29
N GLY A 464 -24.47 1.93 2.21
CA GLY A 464 -23.65 1.66 1.02
C GLY A 464 -24.47 1.10 -0.14
N VAL A 465 -24.12 1.51 -1.36
CA VAL A 465 -24.66 0.91 -2.61
C VAL A 465 -23.89 -0.37 -2.89
N VAL A 466 -24.59 -1.50 -2.94
CA VAL A 466 -23.97 -2.82 -3.07
C VAL A 466 -24.63 -3.66 -4.18
N THR A 467 -23.81 -4.44 -4.86
CA THR A 467 -24.24 -5.46 -5.84
C THR A 467 -23.52 -6.76 -5.53
N ARG A 468 -24.24 -7.89 -5.54
CA ARG A 468 -23.65 -9.23 -5.42
C ARG A 468 -23.47 -9.84 -6.80
N VAL A 469 -22.31 -10.44 -7.04
CA VAL A 469 -22.00 -11.13 -8.30
C VAL A 469 -21.47 -12.55 -8.03
N LYS A 470 -21.78 -13.48 -8.94
CA LYS A 470 -21.42 -14.90 -8.85
C LYS A 470 -20.86 -15.46 -10.17
N SER A 471 -20.60 -14.59 -11.14
CA SER A 471 -20.09 -14.98 -12.45
C SER A 471 -19.14 -13.94 -13.02
N ALA A 472 -18.30 -14.36 -13.96
CA ALA A 472 -17.38 -13.47 -14.65
C ALA A 472 -18.11 -12.42 -15.50
N SER A 473 -19.26 -12.76 -16.09
CA SER A 473 -20.07 -11.82 -16.89
C SER A 473 -20.63 -10.68 -16.05
N ASP A 474 -21.17 -10.99 -14.86
CA ASP A 474 -21.73 -9.99 -13.95
C ASP A 474 -20.63 -9.11 -13.38
N LEU A 475 -19.46 -9.71 -13.08
CA LEU A 475 -18.29 -8.99 -12.62
C LEU A 475 -17.79 -7.99 -13.68
N ILE A 476 -17.64 -8.41 -14.94
CA ILE A 476 -17.26 -7.54 -16.05
C ILE A 476 -18.25 -6.38 -16.18
N HIS A 477 -19.56 -6.66 -16.14
CA HIS A 477 -20.57 -5.60 -16.19
C HIS A 477 -20.38 -4.56 -15.08
N SER A 478 -20.07 -4.99 -13.87
CA SER A 478 -19.83 -4.11 -12.72
C SER A 478 -18.56 -3.25 -12.86
N ILE A 479 -17.54 -3.71 -13.62
CA ILE A 479 -16.29 -2.98 -13.85
C ILE A 479 -16.47 -1.90 -14.94
N ILE A 480 -17.10 -2.28 -16.07
CA ILE A 480 -17.21 -1.39 -17.25
C ILE A 480 -18.31 -0.34 -17.11
N HIS A 481 -19.25 -0.52 -16.18
CA HIS A 481 -20.29 0.43 -15.84
C HIS A 481 -20.12 0.95 -14.40
N PRO A 482 -19.06 1.69 -14.11
CA PRO A 482 -18.85 2.24 -12.78
C PRO A 482 -19.97 3.26 -12.49
N SER A 483 -20.57 3.15 -11.31
CA SER A 483 -21.50 4.18 -10.81
C SER A 483 -20.70 5.36 -10.25
N GLN A 484 -21.33 6.53 -10.19
CA GLN A 484 -20.79 7.67 -9.44
C GLN A 484 -20.82 7.37 -7.94
N GLY A 485 -19.83 7.89 -7.21
CA GLY A 485 -19.70 7.76 -5.77
C GLY A 485 -19.16 6.38 -5.32
N LEU A 486 -19.37 6.09 -4.04
CA LEU A 486 -18.89 4.85 -3.41
C LEU A 486 -19.83 3.68 -3.71
N LYS A 487 -19.29 2.61 -4.30
CA LYS A 487 -19.98 1.37 -4.61
C LYS A 487 -19.22 0.15 -4.10
N PHE A 488 -19.97 -0.85 -3.67
CA PHE A 488 -19.44 -2.15 -3.30
C PHE A 488 -19.93 -3.25 -4.24
N VAL A 489 -19.03 -4.15 -4.60
CA VAL A 489 -19.34 -5.37 -5.36
C VAL A 489 -18.91 -6.55 -4.52
N VAL A 490 -19.86 -7.25 -3.89
CA VAL A 490 -19.60 -8.48 -3.15
C VAL A 490 -19.52 -9.63 -4.14
N ILE A 491 -18.38 -10.27 -4.21
CA ILE A 491 -18.07 -11.33 -5.17
C ILE A 491 -18.10 -12.66 -4.42
N GLU A 492 -19.19 -13.41 -4.60
CA GLU A 492 -19.33 -14.73 -4.00
C GLU A 492 -18.52 -15.74 -4.80
N VAL A 493 -17.50 -16.28 -4.19
CA VAL A 493 -16.62 -17.32 -4.73
C VAL A 493 -16.83 -18.65 -3.97
N PRO A 494 -16.31 -19.78 -4.49
CA PRO A 494 -16.30 -21.02 -3.70
C PRO A 494 -15.63 -20.81 -2.32
N ASP A 495 -15.88 -21.75 -1.41
CA ASP A 495 -15.27 -21.72 -0.08
C ASP A 495 -13.73 -21.76 -0.14
N ARG A 496 -13.11 -21.45 0.99
CA ARG A 496 -11.65 -21.32 1.17
C ARG A 496 -10.87 -22.56 0.74
N LEU A 497 -11.38 -23.76 1.04
CA LEU A 497 -10.70 -25.02 0.71
C LEU A 497 -10.78 -25.29 -0.78
N THR A 498 -11.96 -25.12 -1.37
CA THR A 498 -12.17 -25.23 -2.82
C THR A 498 -11.30 -24.24 -3.59
N ASN A 499 -11.18 -22.98 -3.16
CA ASN A 499 -10.27 -22.01 -3.79
C ASN A 499 -8.79 -22.41 -3.66
N ALA A 500 -8.37 -22.96 -2.54
CA ALA A 500 -7.01 -23.46 -2.33
C ALA A 500 -6.70 -24.67 -3.24
N ASP A 501 -7.64 -25.59 -3.40
CA ASP A 501 -7.51 -26.75 -4.30
C ASP A 501 -7.44 -26.29 -5.77
N LYS A 502 -8.30 -25.38 -6.21
CA LYS A 502 -8.25 -24.78 -7.55
C LYS A 502 -6.91 -24.09 -7.84
N LEU A 503 -6.36 -23.33 -6.87
CA LEU A 503 -5.03 -22.73 -7.01
C LEU A 503 -3.95 -23.80 -7.24
N LYS A 504 -4.00 -24.87 -6.46
CA LYS A 504 -3.05 -26.00 -6.58
C LYS A 504 -3.17 -26.70 -7.93
N GLU A 505 -4.39 -26.99 -8.37
CA GLU A 505 -4.68 -27.64 -9.66
C GLU A 505 -4.17 -26.80 -10.84
N VAL A 506 -4.47 -25.50 -10.87
CA VAL A 506 -3.98 -24.58 -11.91
C VAL A 506 -2.47 -24.53 -11.93
N THR A 507 -1.83 -24.44 -10.75
CA THR A 507 -0.36 -24.41 -10.65
C THR A 507 0.25 -25.71 -11.17
N GLN A 508 -0.28 -26.87 -10.76
CA GLN A 508 0.21 -28.18 -11.21
C GLN A 508 0.01 -28.41 -12.71
N SER A 509 -1.16 -28.02 -13.23
CA SER A 509 -1.47 -28.14 -14.67
C SER A 509 -0.51 -27.28 -15.50
N LEU A 510 -0.26 -26.04 -15.08
CA LEU A 510 0.67 -25.14 -15.75
C LEU A 510 2.11 -25.69 -15.74
N VAL A 511 2.60 -26.15 -14.59
CA VAL A 511 3.93 -26.75 -14.45
C VAL A 511 4.05 -28.00 -15.34
N SER A 512 3.05 -28.87 -15.34
CA SER A 512 3.04 -30.09 -16.17
C SER A 512 3.07 -29.76 -17.66
N ALA A 513 2.27 -28.78 -18.10
CA ALA A 513 2.27 -28.33 -19.48
C ALA A 513 3.63 -27.76 -19.92
N LEU A 514 4.28 -26.97 -19.05
CA LEU A 514 5.61 -26.40 -19.32
C LEU A 514 6.70 -27.48 -19.39
N ARG A 515 6.66 -28.51 -18.55
CA ARG A 515 7.59 -29.64 -18.61
C ARG A 515 7.42 -30.48 -19.88
N MET A 516 6.15 -30.69 -20.32
CA MET A 516 5.88 -31.47 -21.55
C MET A 516 6.17 -30.67 -22.83
N GLY A 517 5.96 -29.36 -22.80
CA GLY A 517 6.22 -28.44 -23.91
C GLY A 517 7.69 -28.03 -24.01
N SER A 518 8.56 -28.53 -23.14
CA SER A 518 9.95 -28.13 -23.02
C SER A 518 10.89 -28.73 -24.11
N ASN A 519 10.56 -28.48 -25.39
CA ASN A 519 11.59 -28.12 -26.37
C ASN A 519 12.15 -26.73 -26.09
N LEU A 520 11.89 -26.17 -24.90
CA LEU A 520 12.34 -24.86 -24.40
C LEU A 520 13.74 -24.91 -23.74
N ALA A 521 14.41 -26.08 -23.77
CA ALA A 521 15.77 -26.26 -23.26
C ALA A 521 16.83 -25.86 -24.29
#